data_3e58bf3b8876887524d917e53d3a74f1
#
_entry.id   3e58bf3b8876887524d917e53d3a74f1
#
_cell.length_a   1.000
_cell.length_b   1.000
_cell.length_c   1.000
_cell.angle_alpha   90.00
_cell.angle_beta   90.00
_cell.angle_gamma   90.00
#
_symmetry.space_group_name_H-M   'P 1'
#
loop_
_entity.id
_entity.type
_entity.pdbx_description
1 polymer ?
#
loop_
_entity_poly.entity_id
_entity_poly.type
_entity_poly.pdbx_seq_one_letter_code
_entity_poly.pdbx_strand_id
1 'polypeptide(L)'
;MSNDLFSKSGLFPFFAALLGATLLCTSVSAEGTLGVDEHPGGRLPLDVPFVDETGRKVTFAELLGGKPAILTLNYYGCPSLCTPQLNDLAKSLSQLKLSEKKEYGVITLSFNPDETPEKAAGKKADLLASMKRPYDKRAWHFLTGAEENIRKVTESVGFHYEKQMGPGGMAEYVHPAVLVALSPEGKITRYLNGIKQLPFDIQMALMEASEGTVRPTIAKTLLFCFAFDPKNKSYVFAAEKTGAIALTLILVGFFIYLLRSGRKEEA
;
A
#
# COMPACT_ATOMS: atom_id res chain seq x y z
N MET A 1 11.59 57.46 46.79
CA MET A 1 11.50 57.75 45.36
C MET A 1 11.99 56.50 44.66
N SER A 2 11.04 55.67 44.43
CA SER A 2 10.37 55.31 43.16
C SER A 2 11.31 54.61 42.19
N ASN A 3 11.11 53.30 42.05
CA ASN A 3 11.19 52.62 40.76
C ASN A 3 10.60 51.22 40.85
N ASP A 4 9.28 51.16 40.86
CA ASP A 4 8.52 50.01 40.38
C ASP A 4 8.41 50.18 38.86
N LEU A 5 8.94 49.24 38.09
CA LEU A 5 8.53 49.01 36.72
C LEU A 5 9.24 47.77 36.15
N PHE A 6 8.70 46.58 36.45
CA PHE A 6 8.72 45.48 35.50
C PHE A 6 7.67 44.46 35.93
N SER A 7 6.41 44.75 35.55
CA SER A 7 5.31 43.83 35.66
C SER A 7 5.59 42.63 34.72
N LYS A 8 5.90 41.47 35.32
CA LYS A 8 6.18 40.19 34.65
C LYS A 8 4.94 39.50 34.08
N SER A 9 3.84 40.20 33.80
CA SER A 9 2.55 39.56 33.47
C SER A 9 2.11 39.65 31.99
N GLY A 10 2.90 40.20 31.11
CA GLY A 10 2.51 40.44 29.72
C GLY A 10 2.86 39.37 28.69
N LEU A 11 3.84 38.47 28.97
CA LEU A 11 4.32 37.51 27.98
C LEU A 11 3.58 36.16 27.96
N PHE A 12 2.97 35.80 29.08
CA PHE A 12 2.27 34.50 29.23
C PHE A 12 1.01 34.34 28.36
N PRO A 13 0.13 35.36 28.19
CA PRO A 13 -1.05 35.22 27.34
C PRO A 13 -0.72 35.17 25.84
N PHE A 14 0.40 35.81 25.40
CA PHE A 14 0.80 35.79 23.99
C PHE A 14 1.31 34.42 23.55
N PHE A 15 2.03 33.70 24.42
CA PHE A 15 2.52 32.36 24.13
C PHE A 15 1.40 31.30 24.14
N ALA A 16 0.41 31.43 25.02
CA ALA A 16 -0.77 30.56 25.03
C ALA A 16 -1.64 30.73 23.78
N ALA A 17 -1.75 31.97 23.26
CA ALA A 17 -2.45 32.25 22.01
C ALA A 17 -1.73 31.69 20.78
N LEU A 18 -0.38 31.71 20.76
CA LEU A 18 0.40 31.15 19.64
C LEU A 18 0.36 29.63 19.64
N LEU A 19 0.35 28.97 20.81
CA LEU A 19 0.21 27.52 20.93
C LEU A 19 -1.22 27.03 20.57
N GLY A 20 -2.24 27.84 20.85
CA GLY A 20 -3.63 27.57 20.50
C GLY A 20 -3.92 27.67 18.98
N ALA A 21 -3.21 28.54 18.29
CA ALA A 21 -3.38 28.75 16.84
C ALA A 21 -2.77 27.61 16.00
N THR A 22 -1.81 26.86 16.53
CA THR A 22 -1.20 25.72 15.82
C THR A 22 -2.01 24.41 15.95
N LEU A 23 -2.98 24.33 16.87
CA LEU A 23 -3.85 23.15 17.03
C LEU A 23 -5.12 23.18 16.14
N LEU A 24 -5.36 24.27 15.42
CA LEU A 24 -6.46 24.40 14.46
C LEU A 24 -6.03 24.03 13.03
N CYS A 25 -4.99 23.18 12.86
CA CYS A 25 -4.75 22.50 11.61
C CYS A 25 -5.86 21.49 11.38
N THR A 26 -6.90 21.96 10.74
CA THR A 26 -8.01 21.23 10.16
C THR A 26 -7.54 19.91 9.57
N SER A 27 -8.17 18.83 9.99
CA SER A 27 -8.19 17.57 9.26
C SER A 27 -8.70 17.84 7.86
N VAL A 28 -7.76 18.08 6.93
CA VAL A 28 -8.02 17.95 5.51
C VAL A 28 -8.32 16.48 5.31
N SER A 29 -9.59 16.16 5.12
CA SER A 29 -10.01 14.87 4.60
C SER A 29 -9.25 14.68 3.30
N ALA A 30 -8.31 13.76 3.28
CA ALA A 30 -7.62 13.35 2.07
C ALA A 30 -8.68 12.67 1.19
N GLU A 31 -9.26 13.42 0.26
CA GLU A 31 -9.87 12.82 -0.94
C GLU A 31 -8.81 11.89 -1.54
N GLY A 32 -9.23 10.65 -1.85
CA GLY A 32 -8.39 9.52 -2.15
C GLY A 32 -7.17 9.84 -3.02
N THR A 33 -6.03 10.03 -2.38
CA THR A 33 -4.77 10.18 -3.10
C THR A 33 -4.44 8.84 -3.74
N LEU A 34 -4.23 8.85 -5.05
CA LEU A 34 -3.72 7.71 -5.81
C LEU A 34 -2.61 7.00 -5.02
N GLY A 35 -2.76 5.70 -4.76
CA GLY A 35 -1.78 4.99 -3.96
C GLY A 35 -2.35 3.80 -3.19
N VAL A 36 -1.67 3.39 -2.14
CA VAL A 36 -2.12 2.35 -1.21
C VAL A 36 -2.18 2.92 0.20
N ASP A 37 -3.37 2.93 0.77
CA ASP A 37 -3.57 3.13 2.19
C ASP A 37 -3.56 1.75 2.88
N GLU A 38 -2.40 1.35 3.37
CA GLU A 38 -2.20 0.00 3.88
C GLU A 38 -3.03 -0.28 5.12
N HIS A 39 -3.76 -1.41 5.11
CA HIS A 39 -4.58 -1.92 6.21
C HIS A 39 -4.00 -3.20 6.82
N PRO A 40 -2.78 -3.19 7.42
CA PRO A 40 -2.19 -4.40 8.00
C PRO A 40 -3.06 -4.90 9.17
N GLY A 41 -3.40 -6.19 9.13
CA GLY A 41 -4.32 -6.81 10.08
C GLY A 41 -5.79 -6.72 9.65
N GLY A 42 -6.12 -5.94 8.64
CA GLY A 42 -7.45 -5.92 8.00
C GLY A 42 -7.80 -7.25 7.36
N ARG A 43 -9.05 -7.42 6.94
CA ARG A 43 -9.55 -8.66 6.34
C ARG A 43 -10.17 -8.42 4.97
N LEU A 44 -9.88 -9.33 4.07
CA LEU A 44 -10.55 -9.39 2.75
C LEU A 44 -12.02 -9.82 2.91
N PRO A 45 -12.94 -9.32 2.08
CA PRO A 45 -14.31 -9.83 2.01
C PRO A 45 -14.29 -11.19 1.29
N LEU A 46 -14.30 -12.29 2.05
CA LEU A 46 -14.06 -13.65 1.56
C LEU A 46 -15.17 -14.22 0.71
N ASP A 47 -16.44 -13.80 0.96
CA ASP A 47 -17.64 -14.38 0.35
C ASP A 47 -18.10 -13.64 -0.92
N VAL A 48 -17.40 -12.59 -1.31
CA VAL A 48 -17.74 -11.82 -2.51
C VAL A 48 -17.47 -12.65 -3.77
N PRO A 49 -18.48 -12.80 -4.68
CA PRO A 49 -18.33 -13.63 -5.87
C PRO A 49 -17.55 -12.94 -6.99
N PHE A 50 -16.66 -13.71 -7.61
CA PHE A 50 -15.90 -13.38 -8.81
C PHE A 50 -16.05 -14.47 -9.86
N VAL A 51 -15.49 -14.24 -11.04
CA VAL A 51 -15.41 -15.24 -12.10
C VAL A 51 -13.94 -15.50 -12.40
N ASP A 52 -13.51 -16.77 -12.33
CA ASP A 52 -12.15 -17.16 -12.67
C ASP A 52 -11.92 -17.25 -14.19
N GLU A 53 -10.68 -17.46 -14.58
CA GLU A 53 -10.25 -17.58 -15.98
C GLU A 53 -10.88 -18.76 -16.74
N THR A 54 -11.58 -19.66 -16.05
CA THR A 54 -12.33 -20.78 -16.66
C THR A 54 -13.82 -20.48 -16.82
N GLY A 55 -14.27 -19.29 -16.38
CA GLY A 55 -15.68 -18.90 -16.37
C GLY A 55 -16.46 -19.40 -15.15
N ARG A 56 -15.81 -20.02 -14.16
CA ARG A 56 -16.43 -20.52 -12.94
C ARG A 56 -16.59 -19.39 -11.91
N LYS A 57 -17.75 -19.35 -11.26
CA LYS A 57 -17.96 -18.49 -10.09
C LYS A 57 -17.16 -19.02 -8.90
N VAL A 58 -16.42 -18.15 -8.26
CA VAL A 58 -15.52 -18.45 -7.13
C VAL A 58 -15.56 -17.34 -6.09
N THR A 59 -15.13 -17.66 -4.88
CA THR A 59 -14.91 -16.69 -3.80
C THR A 59 -13.47 -16.74 -3.30
N PHE A 60 -13.02 -15.71 -2.59
CA PHE A 60 -11.69 -15.75 -1.97
C PHE A 60 -11.57 -16.88 -0.94
N ALA A 61 -12.65 -17.20 -0.21
CA ALA A 61 -12.67 -18.33 0.73
C ALA A 61 -12.31 -19.64 0.04
N GLU A 62 -12.91 -19.93 -1.11
CA GLU A 62 -12.62 -21.13 -1.90
C GLU A 62 -11.19 -21.14 -2.44
N LEU A 63 -10.70 -20.00 -2.94
CA LEU A 63 -9.38 -19.92 -3.58
C LEU A 63 -8.24 -20.00 -2.57
N LEU A 64 -8.40 -19.41 -1.40
CA LEU A 64 -7.43 -19.55 -0.31
C LEU A 64 -7.34 -20.99 0.16
N GLY A 65 -8.47 -21.67 0.34
CA GLY A 65 -8.51 -23.10 0.68
C GLY A 65 -7.63 -23.47 1.88
N GLY A 66 -7.57 -22.59 2.89
CA GLY A 66 -6.76 -22.78 4.10
C GLY A 66 -5.25 -22.55 3.90
N LYS A 67 -4.84 -21.78 2.89
CA LYS A 67 -3.43 -21.47 2.60
C LYS A 67 -3.21 -19.96 2.45
N PRO A 68 -1.98 -19.50 2.74
CA PRO A 68 -1.61 -18.12 2.44
C PRO A 68 -1.61 -17.88 0.93
N ALA A 69 -1.84 -16.65 0.53
CA ALA A 69 -1.79 -16.27 -0.88
C ALA A 69 -1.16 -14.90 -1.10
N ILE A 70 -0.66 -14.68 -2.32
CA ILE A 70 -0.34 -13.36 -2.84
C ILE A 70 -1.51 -12.87 -3.68
N LEU A 71 -2.07 -11.72 -3.31
CA LEU A 71 -3.06 -11.00 -4.11
C LEU A 71 -2.37 -9.90 -4.91
N THR A 72 -2.69 -9.81 -6.20
CA THR A 72 -2.32 -8.69 -7.07
C THR A 72 -3.56 -8.03 -7.62
N LEU A 73 -3.54 -6.71 -7.73
CA LEU A 73 -4.59 -5.90 -8.32
C LEU A 73 -4.05 -5.30 -9.62
N ASN A 74 -4.59 -5.75 -10.75
CA ASN A 74 -4.13 -5.40 -12.09
C ASN A 74 -5.32 -5.23 -13.03
N TYR A 75 -5.10 -4.82 -14.28
CA TYR A 75 -6.04 -5.06 -15.35
C TYR A 75 -5.33 -5.67 -16.56
N TYR A 76 -5.97 -6.60 -17.24
CA TYR A 76 -5.30 -7.48 -18.20
C TYR A 76 -4.95 -6.77 -19.51
N GLY A 77 -5.72 -5.74 -19.87
CA GLY A 77 -5.48 -4.87 -21.03
C GLY A 77 -4.48 -3.75 -20.79
N CYS A 78 -3.76 -3.73 -19.65
CA CYS A 78 -2.82 -2.68 -19.29
C CYS A 78 -1.66 -2.59 -20.28
N PRO A 79 -1.43 -1.41 -20.91
CA PRO A 79 -0.37 -1.23 -21.87
C PRO A 79 1.02 -1.03 -21.23
N SER A 80 1.11 -0.76 -19.92
CA SER A 80 2.36 -0.30 -19.32
C SER A 80 2.79 -1.04 -18.05
N LEU A 81 2.11 -0.85 -16.91
CA LEU A 81 2.60 -1.21 -15.57
C LEU A 81 2.34 -2.67 -15.17
N CYS A 82 1.13 -3.19 -15.47
CA CYS A 82 0.69 -4.50 -14.97
C CYS A 82 1.50 -5.66 -15.57
N THR A 83 1.83 -5.60 -16.85
CA THR A 83 2.58 -6.67 -17.52
C THR A 83 4.00 -6.80 -16.95
N PRO A 84 4.82 -5.75 -16.79
CA PRO A 84 6.09 -5.83 -16.09
C PRO A 84 5.98 -6.37 -14.65
N GLN A 85 4.99 -5.95 -13.89
CA GLN A 85 4.78 -6.43 -12.51
C GLN A 85 4.47 -7.94 -12.47
N LEU A 86 3.53 -8.41 -13.30
CA LEU A 86 3.15 -9.81 -13.35
C LEU A 86 4.28 -10.70 -13.88
N ASN A 87 5.07 -10.22 -14.85
CA ASN A 87 6.25 -10.93 -15.34
C ASN A 87 7.35 -11.04 -14.26
N ASP A 88 7.58 -9.98 -13.49
CA ASP A 88 8.54 -10.04 -12.39
C ASP A 88 8.06 -10.99 -11.29
N LEU A 89 6.77 -10.95 -10.97
CA LEU A 89 6.16 -11.91 -10.05
C LEU A 89 6.35 -13.35 -10.55
N ALA A 90 6.02 -13.65 -11.82
CA ALA A 90 6.20 -14.98 -12.41
C ALA A 90 7.65 -15.45 -12.32
N LYS A 91 8.61 -14.56 -12.61
CA LYS A 91 10.03 -14.84 -12.45
C LYS A 91 10.39 -15.15 -11.00
N SER A 92 9.90 -14.39 -10.05
CA SER A 92 10.19 -14.58 -8.62
C SER A 92 9.55 -15.85 -8.08
N LEU A 93 8.29 -16.15 -8.44
CA LEU A 93 7.61 -17.40 -8.11
C LEU A 93 8.37 -18.63 -8.63
N SER A 94 9.01 -18.52 -9.78
CA SER A 94 9.84 -19.61 -10.34
C SER A 94 11.08 -19.92 -9.50
N GLN A 95 11.46 -19.06 -8.56
CA GLN A 95 12.66 -19.19 -7.72
C GLN A 95 12.32 -19.51 -6.26
N LEU A 96 11.01 -19.56 -5.90
CA LEU A 96 10.59 -19.91 -4.56
C LEU A 96 10.94 -21.38 -4.27
N LYS A 97 11.27 -21.65 -3.01
CA LYS A 97 11.46 -23.00 -2.48
C LYS A 97 10.15 -23.62 -1.98
N LEU A 98 9.09 -22.81 -1.88
CA LEU A 98 7.75 -23.27 -1.49
C LEU A 98 7.05 -23.96 -2.68
N SER A 99 6.27 -24.99 -2.38
CA SER A 99 5.48 -25.71 -3.38
C SER A 99 4.18 -24.98 -3.65
N GLU A 100 4.02 -24.49 -4.88
CA GLU A 100 2.77 -23.88 -5.31
C GLU A 100 1.58 -24.84 -5.16
N LYS A 101 0.40 -24.30 -4.90
CA LYS A 101 -0.85 -24.99 -4.60
C LYS A 101 -0.86 -25.80 -3.30
N LYS A 102 0.26 -26.35 -2.85
CA LYS A 102 0.33 -27.08 -1.57
C LYS A 102 0.52 -26.12 -0.41
N GLU A 103 1.48 -25.20 -0.52
CA GLU A 103 1.89 -24.31 0.55
C GLU A 103 1.39 -22.87 0.36
N TYR A 104 1.10 -22.45 -0.88
CA TYR A 104 0.57 -21.12 -1.17
C TYR A 104 -0.26 -21.07 -2.45
N GLY A 105 -1.03 -20.00 -2.61
CA GLY A 105 -1.71 -19.62 -3.84
C GLY A 105 -1.33 -18.23 -4.33
N VAL A 106 -1.72 -17.92 -5.56
CA VAL A 106 -1.63 -16.57 -6.13
C VAL A 106 -2.97 -16.21 -6.74
N ILE A 107 -3.45 -15.00 -6.48
CA ILE A 107 -4.71 -14.49 -6.99
C ILE A 107 -4.45 -13.15 -7.64
N THR A 108 -4.75 -13.02 -8.92
CA THR A 108 -4.73 -11.76 -9.67
C THR A 108 -6.17 -11.35 -9.93
N LEU A 109 -6.60 -10.23 -9.36
CA LEU A 109 -7.93 -9.66 -9.58
C LEU A 109 -7.82 -8.49 -10.56
N SER A 110 -8.59 -8.55 -11.66
CA SER A 110 -8.79 -7.35 -12.48
C SER A 110 -9.68 -6.35 -11.75
N PHE A 111 -9.18 -5.11 -11.63
CA PHE A 111 -10.01 -4.02 -11.13
C PHE A 111 -10.76 -3.25 -12.25
N ASN A 112 -10.61 -3.66 -13.50
CA ASN A 112 -11.42 -3.17 -14.61
C ASN A 112 -12.67 -4.05 -14.77
N PRO A 113 -13.89 -3.53 -14.50
CA PRO A 113 -15.12 -4.31 -14.59
C PRO A 113 -15.50 -4.73 -16.02
N ASP A 114 -14.90 -4.09 -17.04
CA ASP A 114 -15.15 -4.38 -18.44
C ASP A 114 -14.33 -5.58 -18.96
N GLU A 115 -13.50 -6.21 -18.11
CA GLU A 115 -12.68 -7.35 -18.51
C GLU A 115 -13.42 -8.68 -18.34
N THR A 116 -13.10 -9.62 -19.23
CA THR A 116 -13.77 -10.91 -19.33
C THR A 116 -12.90 -12.07 -18.89
N PRO A 117 -13.48 -13.23 -18.53
CA PRO A 117 -12.73 -14.45 -18.23
C PRO A 117 -11.81 -14.91 -19.36
N GLU A 118 -12.17 -14.66 -20.63
CA GLU A 118 -11.35 -15.00 -21.79
C GLU A 118 -10.05 -14.18 -21.82
N LYS A 119 -10.13 -12.87 -21.50
CA LYS A 119 -8.95 -12.02 -21.33
C LYS A 119 -8.07 -12.50 -20.16
N ALA A 120 -8.70 -12.89 -19.06
CA ALA A 120 -8.02 -13.45 -17.90
C ALA A 120 -7.28 -14.74 -18.28
N ALA A 121 -7.92 -15.65 -19.04
CA ALA A 121 -7.34 -16.90 -19.52
C ALA A 121 -6.13 -16.65 -20.44
N GLY A 122 -6.26 -15.72 -21.41
CA GLY A 122 -5.15 -15.33 -22.29
C GLY A 122 -3.96 -14.79 -21.49
N LYS A 123 -4.19 -13.84 -20.58
CA LYS A 123 -3.14 -13.27 -19.72
C LYS A 123 -2.42 -14.32 -18.88
N LYS A 124 -3.19 -15.25 -18.29
CA LYS A 124 -2.65 -16.38 -17.53
C LYS A 124 -1.78 -17.28 -18.41
N ALA A 125 -2.24 -17.63 -19.61
CA ALA A 125 -1.49 -18.49 -20.53
C ALA A 125 -0.14 -17.87 -20.91
N ASP A 126 -0.12 -16.57 -21.25
CA ASP A 126 1.10 -15.84 -21.61
C ASP A 126 2.11 -15.83 -20.46
N LEU A 127 1.63 -15.57 -19.23
CA LEU A 127 2.49 -15.54 -18.05
C LEU A 127 3.07 -16.91 -17.71
N LEU A 128 2.23 -17.95 -17.73
CA LEU A 128 2.70 -19.32 -17.46
C LEU A 128 3.70 -19.80 -18.53
N ALA A 129 3.50 -19.43 -19.79
CA ALA A 129 4.43 -19.73 -20.88
C ALA A 129 5.79 -19.01 -20.70
N SER A 130 5.81 -17.83 -20.05
CA SER A 130 7.03 -17.07 -19.76
C SER A 130 7.85 -17.61 -18.59
N MET A 131 7.28 -18.51 -17.77
CA MET A 131 7.95 -19.05 -16.59
C MET A 131 9.08 -19.99 -16.96
N LYS A 132 10.20 -19.90 -16.21
CA LYS A 132 11.42 -20.70 -16.48
C LYS A 132 11.32 -22.17 -16.04
N ARG A 133 10.26 -22.52 -15.30
CA ARG A 133 9.97 -23.88 -14.86
C ARG A 133 8.49 -24.18 -14.99
N PRO A 134 8.10 -25.46 -15.09
CA PRO A 134 6.68 -25.82 -14.95
C PRO A 134 6.09 -25.27 -13.64
N TYR A 135 4.88 -24.69 -13.73
CA TYR A 135 4.16 -24.15 -12.61
C TYR A 135 2.73 -24.71 -12.59
N ASP A 136 2.25 -25.15 -11.43
CA ASP A 136 0.88 -25.67 -11.35
C ASP A 136 -0.13 -24.55 -11.63
N LYS A 137 -0.76 -24.60 -12.82
CA LYS A 137 -1.72 -23.59 -13.26
C LYS A 137 -2.89 -23.38 -12.28
N ARG A 138 -3.16 -24.36 -11.40
CA ARG A 138 -4.22 -24.27 -10.38
C ARG A 138 -3.80 -23.50 -9.14
N ALA A 139 -2.53 -23.11 -9.05
CA ALA A 139 -2.01 -22.29 -7.95
C ALA A 139 -2.09 -20.79 -8.23
N TRP A 140 -2.40 -20.38 -9.45
CA TRP A 140 -2.53 -18.97 -9.82
C TRP A 140 -3.86 -18.72 -10.52
N HIS A 141 -4.77 -18.02 -9.87
CA HIS A 141 -6.10 -17.68 -10.38
C HIS A 141 -6.15 -16.24 -10.89
N PHE A 142 -6.88 -16.05 -11.99
CA PHE A 142 -7.09 -14.74 -12.61
C PHE A 142 -8.58 -14.43 -12.60
N LEU A 143 -8.95 -13.38 -11.85
CA LEU A 143 -10.35 -13.08 -11.56
C LEU A 143 -10.84 -11.85 -12.29
N THR A 144 -12.10 -11.90 -12.69
CA THR A 144 -12.90 -10.77 -13.14
C THR A 144 -14.16 -10.67 -12.30
N GLY A 145 -14.82 -9.51 -12.27
CA GLY A 145 -16.01 -9.34 -11.44
C GLY A 145 -16.76 -8.04 -11.70
N ALA A 146 -17.94 -7.94 -11.10
CA ALA A 146 -18.72 -6.72 -11.12
C ALA A 146 -18.03 -5.59 -10.34
N GLU A 147 -18.21 -4.35 -10.76
CA GLU A 147 -17.59 -3.16 -10.18
C GLU A 147 -17.79 -3.06 -8.66
N GLU A 148 -19.00 -3.34 -8.17
CA GLU A 148 -19.29 -3.33 -6.74
C GLU A 148 -18.42 -4.33 -5.94
N ASN A 149 -18.20 -5.53 -6.50
CA ASN A 149 -17.41 -6.56 -5.86
C ASN A 149 -15.91 -6.23 -5.91
N ILE A 150 -15.45 -5.69 -7.03
CA ILE A 150 -14.08 -5.17 -7.18
C ILE A 150 -13.84 -4.09 -6.16
N ARG A 151 -14.75 -3.12 -6.01
CA ARG A 151 -14.64 -2.01 -5.05
C ARG A 151 -14.53 -2.50 -3.61
N LYS A 152 -15.34 -3.48 -3.20
CA LYS A 152 -15.25 -4.07 -1.85
C LYS A 152 -13.85 -4.62 -1.55
N VAL A 153 -13.20 -5.24 -2.52
CA VAL A 153 -11.83 -5.77 -2.37
C VAL A 153 -10.80 -4.65 -2.36
N THR A 154 -10.86 -3.73 -3.33
CA THR A 154 -9.89 -2.63 -3.42
C THR A 154 -9.94 -1.72 -2.19
N GLU A 155 -11.13 -1.40 -1.67
CA GLU A 155 -11.32 -0.66 -0.42
C GLU A 155 -10.75 -1.43 0.79
N SER A 156 -10.98 -2.74 0.88
CA SER A 156 -10.51 -3.55 2.00
C SER A 156 -8.98 -3.59 2.11
N VAL A 157 -8.29 -3.50 0.98
CA VAL A 157 -6.81 -3.46 0.92
C VAL A 157 -6.26 -2.03 0.75
N GLY A 158 -7.13 -1.01 0.78
CA GLY A 158 -6.72 0.39 0.62
C GLY A 158 -6.08 0.70 -0.72
N PHE A 159 -6.50 0.02 -1.79
CA PHE A 159 -5.96 0.22 -3.13
C PHE A 159 -6.77 1.26 -3.89
N HIS A 160 -6.16 2.42 -4.15
CA HIS A 160 -6.78 3.53 -4.87
C HIS A 160 -6.24 3.63 -6.28
N TYR A 161 -7.14 3.67 -7.26
CA TYR A 161 -6.83 3.81 -8.67
C TYR A 161 -7.79 4.81 -9.33
N GLU A 162 -7.36 5.40 -10.43
CA GLU A 162 -8.11 6.41 -11.15
C GLU A 162 -8.25 6.03 -12.63
N LYS A 163 -9.47 6.09 -13.15
CA LYS A 163 -9.77 5.87 -14.56
C LYS A 163 -9.50 7.16 -15.33
N GLN A 164 -8.69 7.07 -16.37
CA GLN A 164 -8.36 8.18 -17.25
C GLN A 164 -8.68 7.80 -18.71
N MET A 165 -8.84 8.81 -19.54
CA MET A 165 -8.96 8.62 -20.98
C MET A 165 -7.56 8.61 -21.60
N GLY A 166 -7.13 7.46 -22.08
CA GLY A 166 -5.88 7.30 -22.77
C GLY A 166 -5.94 7.73 -24.25
N PRO A 167 -4.81 7.64 -24.97
CA PRO A 167 -4.77 7.90 -26.40
C PRO A 167 -5.76 7.05 -27.17
N GLY A 168 -6.49 7.65 -28.11
CA GLY A 168 -7.52 6.97 -28.88
C GLY A 168 -8.86 6.73 -28.19
N GLY A 169 -9.09 7.38 -27.02
CA GLY A 169 -10.35 7.29 -26.27
C GLY A 169 -10.55 5.98 -25.51
N MET A 170 -9.50 5.16 -25.37
CA MET A 170 -9.54 3.95 -24.55
C MET A 170 -9.37 4.29 -23.07
N ALA A 171 -10.09 3.56 -22.21
CA ALA A 171 -9.93 3.72 -20.78
C ALA A 171 -8.57 3.17 -20.33
N GLU A 172 -7.80 4.01 -19.69
CA GLU A 172 -6.57 3.65 -18.96
C GLU A 172 -6.76 3.90 -17.48
N TYR A 173 -5.98 3.18 -16.66
CA TYR A 173 -6.05 3.34 -15.21
C TYR A 173 -4.67 3.68 -14.67
N VAL A 174 -4.61 4.73 -13.86
CA VAL A 174 -3.44 5.03 -13.04
C VAL A 174 -3.62 4.31 -11.70
N HIS A 175 -2.65 3.50 -11.33
CA HIS A 175 -2.73 2.67 -10.14
C HIS A 175 -1.35 2.38 -9.55
N PRO A 176 -1.23 2.10 -8.25
CA PRO A 176 0.02 1.66 -7.63
C PRO A 176 0.37 0.22 -8.05
N ALA A 177 1.66 -0.10 -8.00
CA ALA A 177 2.14 -1.47 -8.11
C ALA A 177 2.37 -2.02 -6.69
N VAL A 178 1.58 -3.02 -6.31
CA VAL A 178 1.65 -3.64 -4.97
C VAL A 178 1.26 -5.11 -5.05
N LEU A 179 1.89 -5.94 -4.22
CA LEU A 179 1.42 -7.28 -3.89
C LEU A 179 0.95 -7.26 -2.43
N VAL A 180 -0.13 -7.98 -2.15
CA VAL A 180 -0.70 -8.10 -0.80
C VAL A 180 -0.61 -9.55 -0.37
N ALA A 181 0.07 -9.83 0.75
CA ALA A 181 0.11 -11.16 1.34
C ALA A 181 -1.10 -11.36 2.25
N LEU A 182 -1.78 -12.49 2.07
CA LEU A 182 -3.00 -12.88 2.76
C LEU A 182 -2.78 -14.15 3.57
N SER A 183 -3.27 -14.17 4.81
CA SER A 183 -3.33 -15.39 5.59
C SER A 183 -4.38 -16.38 5.04
N PRO A 184 -4.40 -17.65 5.51
CA PRO A 184 -5.44 -18.61 5.17
C PRO A 184 -6.88 -18.11 5.43
N GLU A 185 -7.06 -17.22 6.42
CA GLU A 185 -8.34 -16.61 6.79
C GLU A 185 -8.58 -15.25 6.13
N GLY A 186 -7.79 -14.90 5.11
CA GLY A 186 -7.92 -13.64 4.37
C GLY A 186 -7.49 -12.39 5.16
N LYS A 187 -6.68 -12.55 6.23
CA LYS A 187 -6.09 -11.40 6.92
C LYS A 187 -4.95 -10.82 6.08
N ILE A 188 -4.92 -9.52 5.94
CA ILE A 188 -3.85 -8.78 5.28
C ILE A 188 -2.63 -8.77 6.21
N THR A 189 -1.55 -9.46 5.83
CA THR A 189 -0.38 -9.62 6.68
C THR A 189 0.77 -8.70 6.27
N ARG A 190 0.93 -8.42 4.97
CA ARG A 190 2.03 -7.60 4.48
C ARG A 190 1.74 -7.02 3.10
N TYR A 191 2.28 -5.84 2.84
CA TYR A 191 2.33 -5.23 1.50
C TYR A 191 3.76 -5.26 0.98
N LEU A 192 3.92 -5.57 -0.31
CA LEU A 192 5.18 -5.52 -1.04
C LEU A 192 5.01 -4.51 -2.18
N ASN A 193 5.53 -3.31 -1.98
CA ASN A 193 5.38 -2.20 -2.90
C ASN A 193 6.40 -2.25 -4.04
N GLY A 194 5.97 -1.82 -5.23
CA GLY A 194 6.80 -1.70 -6.43
C GLY A 194 6.61 -2.84 -7.43
N ILE A 195 7.23 -2.67 -8.60
CA ILE A 195 7.11 -3.60 -9.74
C ILE A 195 7.99 -4.83 -9.52
N LYS A 196 9.19 -4.62 -8.99
CA LYS A 196 10.19 -5.67 -8.79
C LYS A 196 10.17 -6.16 -7.35
N GLN A 197 10.04 -7.47 -7.19
CA GLN A 197 10.02 -8.12 -5.89
C GLN A 197 11.11 -9.19 -5.82
N LEU A 198 11.87 -9.19 -4.74
CA LEU A 198 12.84 -10.25 -4.53
C LEU A 198 12.12 -11.57 -4.18
N PRO A 199 12.55 -12.72 -4.71
CA PRO A 199 11.97 -14.02 -4.34
C PRO A 199 11.97 -14.27 -2.82
N PHE A 200 13.01 -13.80 -2.14
CA PHE A 200 13.12 -13.88 -0.69
C PHE A 200 12.01 -13.12 0.03
N ASP A 201 11.67 -11.90 -0.42
CA ASP A 201 10.64 -11.07 0.20
C ASP A 201 9.25 -11.69 0.04
N ILE A 202 8.96 -12.26 -1.14
CA ILE A 202 7.71 -12.99 -1.39
C ILE A 202 7.65 -14.25 -0.51
N GLN A 203 8.75 -15.01 -0.41
CA GLN A 203 8.80 -16.21 0.42
C GLN A 203 8.57 -15.87 1.89
N MET A 204 9.22 -14.84 2.41
CA MET A 204 9.03 -14.40 3.79
C MET A 204 7.60 -13.92 4.04
N ALA A 205 7.02 -13.14 3.12
CA ALA A 205 5.65 -12.68 3.22
C ALA A 205 4.64 -13.84 3.27
N LEU A 206 4.86 -14.89 2.46
CA LEU A 206 4.03 -16.10 2.49
C LEU A 206 4.19 -16.92 3.78
N MET A 207 5.42 -17.03 4.31
CA MET A 207 5.67 -17.71 5.58
C MET A 207 5.01 -16.95 6.74
N GLU A 208 5.17 -15.64 6.83
CA GLU A 208 4.50 -14.79 7.82
C GLU A 208 2.96 -14.90 7.69
N ALA A 209 2.46 -14.91 6.46
CA ALA A 209 1.04 -15.03 6.17
C ALA A 209 0.48 -16.39 6.60
N SER A 210 1.24 -17.48 6.44
CA SER A 210 0.81 -18.83 6.89
C SER A 210 0.57 -18.91 8.39
N GLU A 211 1.27 -18.08 9.16
CA GLU A 211 1.14 -17.96 10.62
C GLU A 211 0.15 -16.86 11.03
N GLY A 212 -0.43 -16.12 10.06
CA GLY A 212 -1.26 -14.94 10.32
C GLY A 212 -0.51 -13.77 10.97
N THR A 213 0.83 -13.80 10.90
CA THR A 213 1.71 -12.80 11.50
C THR A 213 1.69 -11.52 10.65
N VAL A 214 1.28 -10.39 11.26
CA VAL A 214 1.24 -9.09 10.60
C VAL A 214 2.58 -8.38 10.76
N ARG A 215 3.14 -7.92 9.64
CA ARG A 215 4.38 -7.13 9.63
C ARG A 215 4.16 -5.79 8.95
N PRO A 216 4.65 -4.69 9.55
CA PRO A 216 4.63 -3.39 8.89
C PRO A 216 5.53 -3.41 7.66
N THR A 217 5.12 -2.68 6.63
CA THR A 217 5.95 -2.48 5.44
C THR A 217 7.14 -1.60 5.82
N ILE A 218 8.35 -2.12 5.70
CA ILE A 218 9.61 -1.41 6.06
C ILE A 218 9.72 -0.09 5.28
N ALA A 219 9.12 -0.03 4.09
CA ALA A 219 9.08 1.17 3.27
C ALA A 219 8.33 2.36 3.92
N LYS A 220 7.41 2.16 4.87
CA LYS A 220 6.69 3.31 5.50
C LYS A 220 7.62 4.29 6.18
N THR A 221 8.67 3.83 6.85
CA THR A 221 9.65 4.71 7.49
C THR A 221 10.48 5.48 6.45
N LEU A 222 10.82 4.84 5.33
CA LEU A 222 11.54 5.51 4.23
C LEU A 222 10.61 6.39 3.38
N LEU A 223 9.36 5.96 3.12
CA LEU A 223 8.36 6.74 2.38
C LEU A 223 7.91 7.99 3.14
N PHE A 224 8.07 8.03 4.46
CA PHE A 224 7.85 9.26 5.23
C PHE A 224 8.84 10.37 4.81
N CYS A 225 10.08 9.99 4.46
CA CYS A 225 11.12 10.92 4.00
C CYS A 225 11.11 11.14 2.48
N PHE A 226 10.44 10.28 1.70
CA PHE A 226 10.42 10.36 0.24
C PHE A 226 8.99 10.30 -0.27
N ALA A 227 8.59 11.25 -1.12
CA ALA A 227 7.31 11.26 -1.82
C ALA A 227 7.48 10.73 -3.25
N PHE A 228 6.49 9.99 -3.75
CA PHE A 228 6.48 9.57 -5.15
C PHE A 228 6.03 10.74 -6.03
N ASP A 229 6.85 11.10 -7.02
CA ASP A 229 6.51 12.07 -8.06
C ASP A 229 5.92 11.33 -9.28
N PRO A 230 4.60 11.43 -9.53
CA PRO A 230 3.98 10.75 -10.65
C PRO A 230 4.39 11.30 -12.03
N LYS A 231 4.88 12.55 -12.11
CA LYS A 231 5.33 13.16 -13.37
C LYS A 231 6.67 12.58 -13.83
N ASN A 232 7.59 12.39 -12.90
CA ASN A 232 8.93 11.86 -13.18
C ASN A 232 9.06 10.36 -12.89
N LYS A 233 8.00 9.69 -12.44
CA LYS A 233 7.97 8.25 -12.06
C LYS A 233 9.10 7.87 -11.10
N SER A 234 9.47 8.76 -10.20
CA SER A 234 10.60 8.61 -9.26
C SER A 234 10.23 9.04 -7.85
N TYR A 235 10.95 8.51 -6.85
CA TYR A 235 10.82 8.98 -5.48
C TYR A 235 11.69 10.23 -5.29
N VAL A 236 11.08 11.34 -4.85
CA VAL A 236 11.75 12.58 -4.52
C VAL A 236 11.73 12.80 -3.01
N PHE A 237 12.79 13.43 -2.49
CA PHE A 237 12.88 13.74 -1.08
C PHE A 237 11.79 14.75 -0.66
N ALA A 238 10.95 14.37 0.30
CA ALA A 238 9.87 15.22 0.80
C ALA A 238 10.42 16.27 1.79
N ALA A 239 11.13 17.27 1.24
CA ALA A 239 11.81 18.31 2.02
C ALA A 239 10.88 19.04 2.99
N GLU A 240 9.61 19.26 2.62
CA GLU A 240 8.62 19.93 3.46
C GLU A 240 8.35 19.19 4.77
N LYS A 241 8.14 17.87 4.70
CA LYS A 241 7.83 17.03 5.88
C LYS A 241 9.05 16.91 6.80
N THR A 242 10.21 16.67 6.20
CA THR A 242 11.47 16.50 6.95
C THR A 242 11.92 17.82 7.56
N GLY A 243 11.76 18.94 6.83
CA GLY A 243 12.05 20.28 7.31
C GLY A 243 11.16 20.70 8.47
N ALA A 244 9.86 20.40 8.42
CA ALA A 244 8.93 20.71 9.51
C ALA A 244 9.29 19.97 10.82
N ILE A 245 9.68 18.69 10.73
CA ILE A 245 10.11 17.92 11.91
C ILE A 245 11.42 18.46 12.47
N ALA A 246 12.41 18.72 11.63
CA ALA A 246 13.68 19.28 12.06
C ALA A 246 13.49 20.64 12.77
N LEU A 247 12.66 21.51 12.21
CA LEU A 247 12.32 22.80 12.80
C LEU A 247 11.63 22.63 14.16
N THR A 248 10.66 21.71 14.26
CA THR A 248 9.96 21.43 15.53
C THR A 248 10.91 20.94 16.60
N LEU A 249 11.84 20.03 16.27
CA LEU A 249 12.85 19.53 17.21
C LEU A 249 13.80 20.63 17.68
N ILE A 250 14.22 21.53 16.78
CA ILE A 250 15.06 22.68 17.11
C ILE A 250 14.32 23.63 18.06
N LEU A 251 13.05 23.93 17.78
CA LEU A 251 12.22 24.79 18.64
C LEU A 251 12.00 24.19 20.02
N VAL A 252 11.70 22.90 20.12
CA VAL A 252 11.55 22.18 21.40
C VAL A 252 12.87 22.17 22.17
N GLY A 253 13.98 21.86 21.51
CA GLY A 253 15.32 21.88 22.13
C GLY A 253 15.68 23.27 22.64
N PHE A 254 15.40 24.32 21.86
CA PHE A 254 15.62 25.71 22.25
C PHE A 254 14.75 26.10 23.47
N PHE A 255 13.50 25.70 23.48
CA PHE A 255 12.60 25.96 24.60
C PHE A 255 13.04 25.26 25.87
N ILE A 256 13.48 23.99 25.80
CA ILE A 256 14.06 23.26 26.93
C ILE A 256 15.35 23.96 27.43
N TYR A 257 16.17 24.44 26.51
CA TYR A 257 17.39 25.19 26.86
C TYR A 257 17.03 26.46 27.64
N LEU A 258 16.07 27.27 27.17
CA LEU A 258 15.60 28.49 27.86
C LEU A 258 15.05 28.19 29.27
N LEU A 259 14.26 27.14 29.43
CA LEU A 259 13.71 26.73 30.73
C LEU A 259 14.81 26.30 31.71
N ARG A 260 15.89 25.68 31.22
CA ARG A 260 17.01 25.28 32.06
C ARG A 260 17.98 26.45 32.39
N SER A 261 18.15 27.36 31.43
CA SER A 261 19.01 28.54 31.61
C SER A 261 18.40 29.52 32.64
N GLY A 262 17.08 29.76 32.57
CA GLY A 262 16.38 30.63 33.52
C GLY A 262 16.40 30.14 34.98
N ARG A 263 16.58 28.83 35.22
CA ARG A 263 16.69 28.27 36.58
C ARG A 263 18.07 28.44 37.24
N LYS A 264 19.09 28.81 36.49
CA LYS A 264 20.44 28.99 37.04
C LYS A 264 20.70 30.38 37.63
N GLU A 265 19.79 31.34 37.42
CA GLU A 265 19.93 32.70 37.97
C GLU A 265 19.20 32.87 39.34
N GLU A 266 18.43 31.88 39.79
CA GLU A 266 17.72 31.92 41.09
C GLU A 266 18.38 31.05 42.19
N ALA A 267 19.54 30.50 41.96
CA ALA A 267 20.35 29.78 42.95
C ALA A 267 21.65 30.54 43.21
#